data_a16ce1aadbb4a71dbf3a118ee09e874d
#
_entry.id   a16ce1aadbb4a71dbf3a118ee09e874d
#
_cell.length_a   1.000
_cell.length_b   1.000
_cell.length_c   1.000
_cell.angle_alpha   90.00
_cell.angle_beta   90.00
_cell.angle_gamma   90.00
#
_symmetry.space_group_name_H-M   'P 1'
#
loop_
_entity.id
_entity.type
_entity.pdbx_description
1 polymer ?
#
loop_
_entity_poly.entity_id
_entity_poly.type
_entity_poly.pdbx_seq_one_letter_code
_entity_poly.pdbx_strand_id
1 'polypeptide(L)'
;MAPIIPWIGGKRRLVDLLLSRFPSHSCYVEVFAGGAAVFFARHPADVEVLNDVNGDLVNLYRVVTHHLEEFVRQFKWALTSRQVFKWLQETRPDTLTDVQRAARFFYLQQQSFGGKVAGQTFGTATTAPAINLLRIEENLSAAHLRLASGTYIENLDWAGCIDRYDRAHTLFYLDPPYWETEGYGVPFPWEQYELMAAKLKAIKGKAVVSINDHPAIRECFAGFDME
;
A
#
# COMPACT_ATOMS: atom_id res chain seq x y z
N MET A 1 -10.68 -0.29 -9.98
CA MET A 1 -9.84 -1.50 -10.13
C MET A 1 -9.49 -2.03 -8.74
N ALA A 2 -9.16 -3.32 -8.60
CA ALA A 2 -8.74 -3.89 -7.30
C ALA A 2 -7.22 -3.72 -7.09
N PRO A 3 -6.74 -3.66 -5.82
CA PRO A 3 -5.32 -3.77 -5.50
C PRO A 3 -4.69 -5.03 -6.07
N ILE A 4 -3.40 -4.96 -6.42
CA ILE A 4 -2.67 -6.11 -6.98
C ILE A 4 -2.24 -7.12 -5.92
N ILE A 5 -2.20 -6.73 -4.66
CA ILE A 5 -1.89 -7.59 -3.51
C ILE A 5 -2.89 -7.41 -2.38
N PRO A 6 -3.19 -8.46 -1.62
CA PRO A 6 -3.87 -8.30 -0.34
C PRO A 6 -2.97 -7.54 0.65
N TRP A 7 -3.57 -6.68 1.46
CA TRP A 7 -2.85 -5.88 2.46
C TRP A 7 -3.64 -5.82 3.75
N ILE A 8 -2.94 -5.96 4.89
CA ILE A 8 -3.57 -5.83 6.20
C ILE A 8 -4.16 -4.43 6.36
N GLY A 9 -5.37 -4.33 6.90
CA GLY A 9 -6.05 -3.03 7.04
C GLY A 9 -6.52 -2.40 5.72
N GLY A 10 -6.40 -3.11 4.58
CA GLY A 10 -6.76 -2.59 3.26
C GLY A 10 -8.17 -2.03 3.19
N LYS A 11 -8.30 -0.81 2.65
CA LYS A 11 -9.50 0.04 2.70
C LYS A 11 -10.57 -0.27 1.64
N ARG A 12 -10.47 -1.41 0.94
CA ARG A 12 -11.38 -1.76 -0.16
C ARG A 12 -12.88 -1.61 0.17
N ARG A 13 -13.27 -1.89 1.42
CA ARG A 13 -14.68 -1.78 1.87
C ARG A 13 -15.08 -0.36 2.20
N LEU A 14 -14.14 0.54 2.43
CA LEU A 14 -14.36 1.92 2.81
C LEU A 14 -14.11 2.90 1.66
N VAL A 15 -13.73 2.41 0.47
CA VAL A 15 -13.34 3.26 -0.66
C VAL A 15 -14.41 4.29 -1.00
N ASP A 16 -15.66 3.87 -1.16
CA ASP A 16 -16.74 4.77 -1.57
C ASP A 16 -16.99 5.86 -0.51
N LEU A 17 -16.92 5.49 0.76
CA LEU A 17 -17.02 6.45 1.87
C LEU A 17 -15.87 7.45 1.84
N LEU A 18 -14.63 6.95 1.73
CA LEU A 18 -13.44 7.80 1.69
C LEU A 18 -13.46 8.76 0.49
N LEU A 19 -13.80 8.25 -0.70
CA LEU A 19 -13.88 9.08 -1.90
C LEU A 19 -14.94 10.19 -1.80
N SER A 20 -16.05 9.93 -1.11
CA SER A 20 -17.08 10.95 -0.86
C SER A 20 -16.62 12.09 0.05
N ARG A 21 -15.55 11.89 0.81
CA ARG A 21 -14.95 12.89 1.73
C ARG A 21 -13.76 13.63 1.11
N PHE A 22 -13.29 13.21 -0.05
CA PHE A 22 -12.14 13.85 -0.67
C PHE A 22 -12.51 15.23 -1.23
N PRO A 23 -11.87 16.30 -0.74
CA PRO A 23 -12.05 17.63 -1.32
C PRO A 23 -11.43 17.69 -2.73
N SER A 24 -11.80 18.74 -3.49
CA SER A 24 -11.21 18.99 -4.80
C SER A 24 -9.69 19.17 -4.70
N HIS A 25 -8.94 18.52 -5.61
CA HIS A 25 -7.49 18.54 -5.67
C HIS A 25 -7.01 18.22 -7.10
N SER A 26 -5.81 18.63 -7.44
CA SER A 26 -5.15 18.27 -8.70
C SER A 26 -3.91 17.39 -8.46
N CYS A 27 -3.40 17.35 -7.23
CA CYS A 27 -2.34 16.44 -6.81
C CYS A 27 -2.88 15.52 -5.69
N TYR A 28 -2.71 14.20 -5.87
CA TYR A 28 -3.08 13.19 -4.87
C TYR A 28 -1.86 12.44 -4.37
N VAL A 29 -1.70 12.36 -3.07
CA VAL A 29 -0.57 11.69 -2.42
C VAL A 29 -1.09 10.65 -1.43
N GLU A 30 -0.86 9.37 -1.70
CA GLU A 30 -1.12 8.27 -0.77
C GLU A 30 0.15 8.01 0.04
N VAL A 31 0.19 8.52 1.28
CA VAL A 31 1.41 8.62 2.09
C VAL A 31 1.84 7.26 2.65
N PHE A 32 0.89 6.38 2.94
CA PHE A 32 1.05 4.99 3.38
C PHE A 32 0.33 4.12 2.36
N ALA A 33 0.96 3.85 1.22
CA ALA A 33 0.27 3.26 0.09
C ALA A 33 -0.22 1.83 0.37
N GLY A 34 0.58 1.00 1.06
CA GLY A 34 0.20 -0.39 1.29
C GLY A 34 -0.28 -1.06 0.00
N GLY A 35 -1.46 -1.68 0.01
CA GLY A 35 -2.08 -2.25 -1.19
C GLY A 35 -2.66 -1.22 -2.15
N ALA A 36 -2.57 0.07 -1.87
CA ALA A 36 -3.06 1.21 -2.67
C ALA A 36 -4.55 1.07 -3.09
N ALA A 37 -5.39 0.60 -2.18
CA ALA A 37 -6.79 0.30 -2.49
C ALA A 37 -7.57 1.54 -2.94
N VAL A 38 -7.31 2.69 -2.37
CA VAL A 38 -7.96 3.96 -2.70
C VAL A 38 -7.45 4.48 -4.04
N PHE A 39 -6.13 4.48 -4.26
CA PHE A 39 -5.51 4.88 -5.53
C PHE A 39 -6.07 4.07 -6.71
N PHE A 40 -6.15 2.75 -6.59
CA PHE A 40 -6.63 1.90 -7.68
C PHE A 40 -8.13 2.04 -7.94
N ALA A 41 -8.91 2.48 -6.98
CA ALA A 41 -10.36 2.61 -7.11
C ALA A 41 -10.82 3.98 -7.60
N ARG A 42 -10.03 5.04 -7.34
CA ARG A 42 -10.39 6.41 -7.69
C ARG A 42 -10.09 6.76 -9.16
N HIS A 43 -10.71 7.83 -9.65
CA HIS A 43 -10.30 8.46 -10.90
C HIS A 43 -8.93 9.15 -10.73
N PRO A 44 -8.04 9.12 -11.75
CA PRO A 44 -6.75 9.78 -11.70
C PRO A 44 -6.87 11.29 -11.40
N ALA A 45 -5.89 11.82 -10.64
CA ALA A 45 -5.62 13.25 -10.57
C ALA A 45 -4.56 13.62 -11.63
N ASP A 46 -4.31 14.92 -11.82
CA ASP A 46 -3.29 15.40 -12.77
C ASP A 46 -1.89 14.90 -12.36
N VAL A 47 -1.63 14.84 -11.06
CA VAL A 47 -0.40 14.30 -10.46
C VAL A 47 -0.78 13.33 -9.35
N GLU A 48 -0.14 12.17 -9.33
CA GLU A 48 -0.36 11.15 -8.32
C GLU A 48 0.94 10.62 -7.75
N VAL A 49 0.96 10.38 -6.45
CA VAL A 49 2.12 9.88 -5.72
C VAL A 49 1.69 8.70 -4.84
N LEU A 50 2.38 7.58 -4.99
CA LEU A 50 2.33 6.46 -4.05
C LEU A 50 3.62 6.43 -3.26
N ASN A 51 3.53 6.56 -1.95
CA ASN A 51 4.67 6.46 -1.05
C ASN A 51 4.48 5.33 -0.05
N ASP A 52 5.53 4.60 0.23
CA ASP A 52 5.57 3.68 1.35
C ASP A 52 7.01 3.52 1.85
N VAL A 53 7.16 3.31 3.15
CA VAL A 53 8.47 3.05 3.76
C VAL A 53 8.95 1.62 3.47
N ASN A 54 8.04 0.70 3.11
CA ASN A 54 8.36 -0.68 2.76
C ASN A 54 9.01 -0.76 1.37
N GLY A 55 10.34 -0.91 1.34
CA GLY A 55 11.10 -0.97 0.10
C GLY A 55 10.78 -2.18 -0.80
N ASP A 56 10.25 -3.30 -0.27
CA ASP A 56 9.81 -4.43 -1.08
C ASP A 56 8.51 -4.13 -1.81
N LEU A 57 7.60 -3.41 -1.16
CA LEU A 57 6.37 -2.93 -1.76
C LEU A 57 6.64 -1.90 -2.87
N VAL A 58 7.49 -0.92 -2.58
CA VAL A 58 7.91 0.10 -3.55
C VAL A 58 8.57 -0.55 -4.76
N ASN A 59 9.45 -1.53 -4.53
CA ASN A 59 10.07 -2.31 -5.60
C ASN A 59 9.02 -3.06 -6.43
N LEU A 60 8.01 -3.66 -5.81
CA LEU A 60 6.90 -4.31 -6.53
C LEU A 60 6.19 -3.33 -7.47
N TYR A 61 5.81 -2.15 -7.00
CA TYR A 61 5.15 -1.14 -7.84
C TYR A 61 6.05 -0.69 -9.01
N ARG A 62 7.33 -0.44 -8.76
CA ARG A 62 8.30 -0.09 -9.80
C ARG A 62 8.45 -1.19 -10.85
N VAL A 63 8.55 -2.44 -10.42
CA VAL A 63 8.68 -3.60 -11.31
C VAL A 63 7.42 -3.79 -12.15
N VAL A 64 6.24 -3.67 -11.57
CA VAL A 64 4.96 -3.72 -12.33
C VAL A 64 4.88 -2.57 -13.35
N THR A 65 5.43 -1.40 -13.02
CA THR A 65 5.45 -0.25 -13.95
C THR A 65 6.42 -0.42 -15.10
N HIS A 66 7.60 -0.99 -14.88
CA HIS A 66 8.69 -0.96 -15.87
C HIS A 66 9.10 -2.33 -16.43
N HIS A 67 8.75 -3.43 -15.75
CA HIS A 67 9.21 -4.79 -16.07
C HIS A 67 8.08 -5.81 -16.01
N LEU A 68 6.89 -5.44 -16.47
CA LEU A 68 5.69 -6.28 -16.34
C LEU A 68 5.86 -7.67 -16.96
N GLU A 69 6.42 -7.77 -18.17
CA GLU A 69 6.57 -9.05 -18.87
C GLU A 69 7.48 -10.01 -18.12
N GLU A 70 8.65 -9.53 -17.67
CA GLU A 70 9.60 -10.32 -16.90
C GLU A 70 9.01 -10.72 -15.55
N PHE A 71 8.22 -9.84 -14.95
CA PHE A 71 7.53 -10.10 -13.69
C PHE A 71 6.49 -11.21 -13.85
N VAL A 72 5.64 -11.14 -14.87
CA VAL A 72 4.63 -12.17 -15.17
C VAL A 72 5.30 -13.51 -15.47
N ARG A 73 6.42 -13.52 -16.18
CA ARG A 73 7.20 -14.75 -16.47
C ARG A 73 7.63 -15.50 -15.22
N GLN A 74 7.87 -14.80 -14.08
CA GLN A 74 8.24 -15.46 -12.81
C GLN A 74 7.16 -16.43 -12.31
N PHE A 75 5.91 -16.21 -12.72
CA PHE A 75 4.76 -17.02 -12.28
C PHE A 75 4.32 -18.09 -13.29
N LYS A 76 4.93 -18.16 -14.46
CA LYS A 76 4.55 -19.13 -15.53
C LYS A 76 4.50 -20.57 -15.02
N TRP A 77 5.38 -20.91 -14.09
CA TRP A 77 5.49 -22.23 -13.48
C TRP A 77 5.29 -22.20 -11.96
N ALA A 78 4.68 -21.12 -11.45
CA ALA A 78 4.49 -20.99 -10.02
C ALA A 78 3.53 -22.06 -9.48
N LEU A 79 3.93 -22.67 -8.38
CA LEU A 79 3.16 -23.67 -7.67
C LEU A 79 2.63 -23.08 -6.36
N THR A 80 1.33 -23.18 -6.11
CA THR A 80 0.75 -22.89 -4.80
C THR A 80 1.19 -23.98 -3.83
N SER A 81 2.21 -23.69 -3.03
CA SER A 81 2.88 -24.68 -2.16
C SER A 81 3.34 -24.05 -0.85
N ARG A 82 2.98 -24.69 0.26
CA ARG A 82 3.49 -24.34 1.59
C ARG A 82 5.02 -24.45 1.68
N GLN A 83 5.60 -25.43 1.01
CA GLN A 83 7.05 -25.64 0.98
C GLN A 83 7.74 -24.48 0.23
N VAL A 84 7.21 -24.09 -0.94
CA VAL A 84 7.73 -22.94 -1.71
C VAL A 84 7.58 -21.64 -0.91
N PHE A 85 6.45 -21.46 -0.24
CA PHE A 85 6.23 -20.30 0.63
C PHE A 85 7.30 -20.20 1.72
N LYS A 86 7.60 -21.32 2.40
CA LYS A 86 8.64 -21.38 3.43
C LYS A 86 10.04 -21.06 2.86
N TRP A 87 10.41 -21.65 1.72
CA TRP A 87 11.68 -21.34 1.06
C TRP A 87 11.80 -19.87 0.70
N LEU A 88 10.72 -19.27 0.17
CA LEU A 88 10.71 -17.86 -0.15
C LEU A 88 10.79 -16.96 1.09
N GLN A 89 10.23 -17.38 2.23
CA GLN A 89 10.42 -16.66 3.50
C GLN A 89 11.89 -16.67 3.94
N GLU A 90 12.56 -17.80 3.81
CA GLU A 90 13.97 -18.01 4.19
C GLU A 90 14.94 -17.34 3.20
N THR A 91 14.51 -17.04 1.96
CA THR A 91 15.33 -16.39 0.94
C THR A 91 15.59 -14.93 1.31
N ARG A 92 16.87 -14.53 1.31
CA ARG A 92 17.29 -13.15 1.57
C ARG A 92 16.95 -12.24 0.37
N PRO A 93 16.17 -11.16 0.56
CA PRO A 93 15.76 -10.27 -0.54
C PRO A 93 16.94 -9.56 -1.23
N ASP A 94 18.01 -9.26 -0.48
CA ASP A 94 19.20 -8.56 -0.95
C ASP A 94 20.06 -9.38 -1.92
N THR A 95 19.83 -10.69 -2.03
CA THR A 95 20.51 -11.58 -2.99
C THR A 95 19.77 -11.73 -4.31
N LEU A 96 18.60 -11.09 -4.44
CA LEU A 96 17.72 -11.22 -5.60
C LEU A 96 17.80 -9.97 -6.49
N THR A 97 17.57 -10.16 -7.78
CA THR A 97 17.31 -9.03 -8.68
C THR A 97 15.98 -8.35 -8.32
N ASP A 98 15.77 -7.10 -8.74
CA ASP A 98 14.53 -6.36 -8.47
C ASP A 98 13.27 -7.13 -8.90
N VAL A 99 13.31 -7.79 -10.07
CA VAL A 99 12.20 -8.62 -10.57
C VAL A 99 11.96 -9.84 -9.69
N GLN A 100 13.01 -10.55 -9.32
CA GLN A 100 12.92 -11.73 -8.42
C GLN A 100 12.44 -11.33 -7.02
N ARG A 101 12.93 -10.22 -6.50
CA ARG A 101 12.54 -9.66 -5.20
C ARG A 101 11.04 -9.26 -5.22
N ALA A 102 10.58 -8.62 -6.29
CA ALA A 102 9.17 -8.29 -6.47
C ALA A 102 8.30 -9.56 -6.57
N ALA A 103 8.75 -10.58 -7.32
CA ALA A 103 8.03 -11.84 -7.46
C ALA A 103 7.94 -12.61 -6.13
N ARG A 104 9.04 -12.65 -5.36
CA ARG A 104 9.05 -13.20 -4.01
C ARG A 104 8.03 -12.48 -3.11
N PHE A 105 8.08 -11.15 -3.05
CA PHE A 105 7.19 -10.35 -2.22
C PHE A 105 5.72 -10.56 -2.62
N PHE A 106 5.42 -10.50 -3.91
CA PHE A 106 4.08 -10.74 -4.45
C PHE A 106 3.56 -12.13 -4.08
N TYR A 107 4.37 -13.18 -4.27
CA TYR A 107 3.98 -14.55 -3.92
C TYR A 107 3.65 -14.68 -2.43
N LEU A 108 4.53 -14.16 -1.57
CA LEU A 108 4.32 -14.20 -0.12
C LEU A 108 3.04 -13.46 0.29
N GLN A 109 2.79 -12.28 -0.27
CA GLN A 109 1.57 -11.51 0.02
C GLN A 109 0.31 -12.24 -0.47
N GLN A 110 0.32 -12.80 -1.67
CA GLN A 110 -0.83 -13.52 -2.22
C GLN A 110 -1.16 -14.80 -1.44
N GLN A 111 -0.17 -15.46 -0.85
CA GLN A 111 -0.33 -16.70 -0.09
C GLN A 111 -0.46 -16.48 1.42
N SER A 112 -0.26 -15.25 1.91
CA SER A 112 -0.30 -14.92 3.32
C SER A 112 -1.74 -14.84 3.84
N PHE A 113 -1.99 -15.46 4.99
CA PHE A 113 -3.26 -15.29 5.68
C PHE A 113 -3.44 -13.85 6.16
N GLY A 114 -4.56 -13.22 5.79
CA GLY A 114 -4.93 -11.87 6.21
C GLY A 114 -4.08 -10.75 5.61
N GLY A 115 -3.22 -11.03 4.61
CA GLY A 115 -2.39 -10.01 3.96
C GLY A 115 -1.33 -9.39 4.88
N LYS A 116 -0.91 -10.10 5.94
CA LYS A 116 0.13 -9.65 6.87
C LYS A 116 1.47 -9.46 6.16
N VAL A 117 2.21 -8.42 6.54
CA VAL A 117 3.57 -8.15 6.04
C VAL A 117 4.62 -8.82 6.92
N ALA A 118 4.41 -8.84 8.22
CA ALA A 118 5.28 -9.50 9.19
C ALA A 118 4.57 -10.70 9.82
N GLY A 119 5.35 -11.73 10.21
CA GLY A 119 4.80 -12.95 10.80
C GLY A 119 3.83 -13.70 9.88
N GLN A 120 4.12 -13.67 8.58
CA GLN A 120 3.27 -14.30 7.57
C GLN A 120 3.13 -15.79 7.78
N THR A 121 1.90 -16.28 7.70
CA THR A 121 1.57 -17.70 7.69
C THR A 121 0.88 -18.05 6.39
N PHE A 122 1.18 -19.24 5.88
CA PHE A 122 0.56 -19.71 4.63
C PHE A 122 -0.95 -19.88 4.82
N GLY A 123 -1.72 -19.13 4.02
CA GLY A 123 -3.17 -19.22 3.99
C GLY A 123 -3.65 -20.51 3.32
N THR A 124 -4.62 -21.18 3.92
CA THR A 124 -5.25 -22.37 3.34
C THR A 124 -6.64 -21.99 2.86
N ALA A 125 -6.83 -21.89 1.54
CA ALA A 125 -8.15 -21.70 0.92
C ALA A 125 -8.67 -23.05 0.43
N THR A 126 -9.94 -23.33 0.75
CA THR A 126 -10.62 -24.58 0.31
C THR A 126 -11.56 -24.36 -0.88
N THR A 127 -11.81 -23.09 -1.23
CA THR A 127 -12.80 -22.73 -2.28
C THR A 127 -12.15 -22.29 -3.59
N ALA A 128 -10.94 -21.69 -3.54
CA ALA A 128 -10.20 -21.29 -4.73
C ALA A 128 -8.69 -21.18 -4.40
N PRO A 129 -7.79 -21.43 -5.35
CA PRO A 129 -6.37 -21.18 -5.15
C PRO A 129 -6.13 -19.68 -4.94
N ALA A 130 -5.21 -19.32 -4.03
CA ALA A 130 -4.87 -17.93 -3.76
C ALA A 130 -4.22 -17.24 -4.96
N ILE A 131 -3.50 -18.01 -5.80
CA ILE A 131 -2.90 -17.53 -7.04
C ILE A 131 -3.67 -18.14 -8.22
N ASN A 132 -4.32 -17.30 -9.02
CA ASN A 132 -4.87 -17.66 -10.31
C ASN A 132 -4.04 -16.99 -11.40
N LEU A 133 -3.19 -17.76 -12.08
CA LEU A 133 -2.26 -17.26 -13.09
C LEU A 133 -2.95 -16.53 -14.25
N LEU A 134 -4.13 -16.98 -14.68
CA LEU A 134 -4.89 -16.34 -15.76
C LEU A 134 -5.38 -14.94 -15.35
N ARG A 135 -5.74 -14.75 -14.09
CA ARG A 135 -6.16 -13.46 -13.56
C ARG A 135 -5.00 -12.54 -13.17
N ILE A 136 -3.84 -13.12 -12.86
CA ILE A 136 -2.66 -12.32 -12.53
C ILE A 136 -2.27 -11.42 -13.69
N GLU A 137 -2.13 -11.96 -14.88
CA GLU A 137 -1.72 -11.20 -16.05
C GLU A 137 -2.70 -10.06 -16.36
N GLU A 138 -4.00 -10.34 -16.33
CA GLU A 138 -5.04 -9.34 -16.55
C GLU A 138 -5.00 -8.22 -15.49
N ASN A 139 -4.95 -8.60 -14.22
CA ASN A 139 -4.93 -7.64 -13.11
C ASN A 139 -3.65 -6.79 -13.11
N LEU A 140 -2.50 -7.41 -13.39
CA LEU A 140 -1.22 -6.71 -13.43
C LEU A 140 -1.12 -5.79 -14.66
N SER A 141 -1.68 -6.17 -15.81
CA SER A 141 -1.74 -5.31 -16.99
C SER A 141 -2.59 -4.06 -16.73
N ALA A 142 -3.74 -4.22 -16.08
CA ALA A 142 -4.56 -3.08 -15.69
C ALA A 142 -3.83 -2.16 -14.68
N ALA A 143 -3.12 -2.76 -13.71
CA ALA A 143 -2.33 -2.01 -12.74
C ALA A 143 -1.14 -1.29 -13.38
N HIS A 144 -0.45 -1.94 -14.32
CA HIS A 144 0.62 -1.34 -15.10
C HIS A 144 0.13 -0.07 -15.81
N LEU A 145 -0.96 -0.15 -16.56
CA LEU A 145 -1.53 1.02 -17.26
C LEU A 145 -1.87 2.15 -16.28
N ARG A 146 -2.41 1.81 -15.11
CA ARG A 146 -2.76 2.78 -14.08
C ARG A 146 -1.55 3.45 -13.44
N LEU A 147 -0.48 2.70 -13.17
CA LEU A 147 0.76 3.21 -12.59
C LEU A 147 1.60 3.98 -13.62
N ALA A 148 1.67 3.50 -14.87
CA ALA A 148 2.44 4.11 -15.95
C ALA A 148 1.85 5.44 -16.45
N SER A 149 0.63 5.80 -16.05
CA SER A 149 -0.03 7.06 -16.45
C SER A 149 0.55 8.32 -15.79
N GLY A 150 1.76 8.26 -15.22
CA GLY A 150 2.43 9.42 -14.61
C GLY A 150 2.43 9.42 -13.09
N THR A 151 2.27 8.24 -12.46
CA THR A 151 2.34 8.09 -11.01
C THR A 151 3.79 8.11 -10.52
N TYR A 152 4.11 8.99 -9.58
CA TYR A 152 5.37 8.96 -8.84
C TYR A 152 5.34 7.86 -7.79
N ILE A 153 6.40 7.07 -7.72
CA ILE A 153 6.56 6.00 -6.72
C ILE A 153 7.74 6.36 -5.83
N GLU A 154 7.45 6.66 -4.57
CA GLU A 154 8.42 7.13 -3.58
C GLU A 154 8.66 6.08 -2.49
N ASN A 155 9.84 6.12 -1.90
CA ASN A 155 10.23 5.31 -0.74
C ASN A 155 10.78 6.23 0.36
N LEU A 156 9.93 7.09 0.85
CA LEU A 156 10.25 8.08 1.88
C LEU A 156 9.58 7.71 3.19
N ASP A 157 10.11 8.22 4.30
CA ASP A 157 9.31 8.31 5.52
C ASP A 157 8.09 9.22 5.26
N TRP A 158 7.03 8.99 6.02
CA TRP A 158 5.76 9.67 5.81
C TRP A 158 5.85 11.21 5.94
N ALA A 159 6.67 11.70 6.89
CA ALA A 159 6.83 13.12 7.14
C ALA A 159 7.60 13.80 6.00
N GLY A 160 8.67 13.16 5.51
CA GLY A 160 9.43 13.60 4.35
C GLY A 160 8.59 13.60 3.06
N CYS A 161 7.69 12.62 2.92
CA CYS A 161 6.75 12.61 1.81
C CYS A 161 5.81 13.82 1.84
N ILE A 162 5.22 14.14 3.00
CA ILE A 162 4.38 15.33 3.16
C ILE A 162 5.17 16.59 2.82
N ASP A 163 6.37 16.78 3.38
CA ASP A 163 7.19 17.97 3.14
C ASP A 163 7.50 18.19 1.66
N ARG A 164 7.74 17.12 0.92
CA ARG A 164 8.07 17.18 -0.51
C ARG A 164 6.89 17.66 -1.36
N TYR A 165 5.69 17.20 -1.06
CA TYR A 165 4.50 17.39 -1.89
C TYR A 165 3.49 18.40 -1.33
N ASP A 166 3.77 19.09 -0.21
CA ASP A 166 2.85 20.05 0.40
C ASP A 166 2.66 21.31 -0.46
N ARG A 167 1.52 21.38 -1.12
CA ARG A 167 1.05 22.51 -1.93
C ARG A 167 -0.46 22.70 -1.69
N ALA A 168 -0.97 23.91 -1.92
CA ALA A 168 -2.38 24.22 -1.68
C ALA A 168 -3.39 23.36 -2.47
N HIS A 169 -2.95 22.77 -3.58
CA HIS A 169 -3.76 21.89 -4.45
C HIS A 169 -3.55 20.40 -4.19
N THR A 170 -2.72 20.04 -3.19
CA THR A 170 -2.44 18.64 -2.83
C THR A 170 -3.45 18.12 -1.83
N LEU A 171 -3.95 16.91 -2.09
CA LEU A 171 -4.67 16.07 -1.14
C LEU A 171 -3.76 14.94 -0.67
N PHE A 172 -3.48 14.90 0.61
CA PHE A 172 -2.82 13.78 1.27
C PHE A 172 -3.86 12.81 1.81
N TYR A 173 -3.76 11.54 1.41
CA TYR A 173 -4.46 10.46 2.07
C TYR A 173 -3.48 9.68 2.95
N LEU A 174 -3.80 9.58 4.24
CA LEU A 174 -2.98 8.91 5.23
C LEU A 174 -3.76 7.73 5.83
N ASP A 175 -3.16 6.56 5.77
CA ASP A 175 -3.65 5.33 6.38
C ASP A 175 -2.52 4.69 7.20
N PRO A 176 -2.11 5.35 8.31
CA PRO A 176 -1.01 4.86 9.13
C PRO A 176 -1.35 3.52 9.78
N PRO A 177 -0.34 2.78 10.28
CA PRO A 177 -0.59 1.64 11.16
C PRO A 177 -1.57 2.04 12.26
N TYR A 178 -2.51 1.17 12.60
CA TYR A 178 -3.51 1.46 13.62
C TYR A 178 -2.94 1.31 15.01
N TRP A 179 -3.31 2.21 15.90
CA TRP A 179 -2.86 2.17 17.29
C TRP A 179 -3.24 0.83 17.95
N GLU A 180 -2.32 0.23 18.66
CA GLU A 180 -2.47 -1.08 19.32
C GLU A 180 -2.84 -2.25 18.36
N THR A 181 -2.49 -2.13 17.07
CA THR A 181 -2.73 -3.18 16.08
C THR A 181 -1.40 -3.72 15.54
N GLU A 182 -1.27 -5.04 15.50
CA GLU A 182 -0.08 -5.74 15.02
C GLU A 182 -0.17 -6.10 13.52
N GLY A 183 0.97 -6.44 12.91
CA GLY A 183 1.04 -7.09 11.59
C GLY A 183 1.49 -6.20 10.45
N TYR A 184 1.73 -4.91 10.67
CA TYR A 184 2.21 -3.98 9.63
C TYR A 184 3.71 -4.14 9.30
N GLY A 185 4.48 -4.74 10.22
CA GLY A 185 5.92 -4.99 10.00
C GLY A 185 6.83 -3.79 10.18
N VAL A 186 6.27 -2.61 10.47
CA VAL A 186 7.00 -1.37 10.73
C VAL A 186 6.53 -0.81 12.06
N PRO A 187 7.46 -0.44 12.99
CA PRO A 187 7.10 0.23 14.22
C PRO A 187 6.47 1.60 13.94
N PHE A 188 5.36 1.90 14.60
CA PHE A 188 4.72 3.21 14.54
C PHE A 188 4.35 3.62 15.98
N PRO A 189 5.31 4.11 16.78
CA PRO A 189 5.11 4.47 18.17
C PRO A 189 4.24 5.72 18.33
N TRP A 190 3.78 5.97 19.55
CA TRP A 190 2.82 7.04 19.87
C TRP A 190 3.26 8.42 19.39
N GLU A 191 4.53 8.72 19.52
CA GLU A 191 5.13 9.99 19.10
C GLU A 191 4.92 10.30 17.60
N GLN A 192 4.72 9.26 16.77
CA GLN A 192 4.43 9.45 15.35
C GLN A 192 3.02 9.98 15.11
N TYR A 193 2.04 9.62 15.96
CA TYR A 193 0.68 10.18 15.87
C TYR A 193 0.65 11.63 16.33
N GLU A 194 1.37 11.97 17.41
CA GLU A 194 1.51 13.35 17.89
C GLU A 194 2.20 14.23 16.84
N LEU A 195 3.29 13.74 16.25
CA LEU A 195 3.99 14.42 15.14
C LEU A 195 3.06 14.60 13.93
N MET A 196 2.27 13.57 13.59
CA MET A 196 1.33 13.63 12.49
C MET A 196 0.25 14.68 12.73
N ALA A 197 -0.37 14.69 13.91
CA ALA A 197 -1.37 15.70 14.27
C ALA A 197 -0.79 17.12 14.21
N ALA A 198 0.42 17.33 14.74
CA ALA A 198 1.10 18.63 14.68
C ALA A 198 1.41 19.04 13.23
N LYS A 199 1.93 18.11 12.40
CA LYS A 199 2.29 18.38 11.02
C LYS A 199 1.07 18.70 10.16
N LEU A 200 -0.02 17.94 10.30
CA LEU A 200 -1.24 18.16 9.55
C LEU A 200 -1.93 19.52 9.84
N LYS A 201 -1.72 20.10 11.02
CA LYS A 201 -2.18 21.46 11.33
C LYS A 201 -1.42 22.55 10.56
N ALA A 202 -0.22 22.25 10.05
CA ALA A 202 0.68 23.21 9.42
C ALA A 202 0.76 23.09 7.90
N ILE A 203 0.19 22.05 7.28
CA ILE A 203 0.25 21.86 5.83
C ILE A 203 -0.53 22.93 5.08
N LYS A 204 -0.08 23.21 3.86
CA LYS A 204 -0.79 24.08 2.89
C LYS A 204 -1.89 23.33 2.15
N GLY A 205 -1.67 22.03 1.95
CA GLY A 205 -2.60 21.12 1.30
C GLY A 205 -3.76 20.74 2.19
N LYS A 206 -4.46 19.69 1.79
CA LYS A 206 -5.57 19.09 2.52
C LYS A 206 -5.22 17.66 2.87
N ALA A 207 -5.75 17.14 3.98
CA ALA A 207 -5.50 15.78 4.40
C ALA A 207 -6.80 15.06 4.78
N VAL A 208 -6.85 13.77 4.48
CA VAL A 208 -7.83 12.82 4.99
C VAL A 208 -7.07 11.67 5.64
N VAL A 209 -7.37 11.39 6.89
CA VAL A 209 -6.72 10.34 7.68
C VAL A 209 -7.75 9.25 8.00
N SER A 210 -7.43 8.00 7.71
CA SER A 210 -8.18 6.85 8.19
C SER A 210 -7.41 6.16 9.30
N ILE A 211 -8.02 6.01 10.46
CA ILE A 211 -7.40 5.42 11.65
C ILE A 211 -8.46 4.75 12.50
N ASN A 212 -8.05 3.83 13.39
CA ASN A 212 -9.01 3.18 14.29
C ASN A 212 -9.56 4.15 15.34
N ASP A 213 -10.82 3.94 15.69
CA ASP A 213 -11.48 4.70 16.76
C ASP A 213 -10.96 4.23 18.13
N HIS A 214 -10.12 5.07 18.74
CA HIS A 214 -9.56 4.85 20.07
C HIS A 214 -9.55 6.17 20.86
N PRO A 215 -9.85 6.18 22.17
CA PRO A 215 -9.90 7.42 22.96
C PRO A 215 -8.64 8.28 22.86
N ALA A 216 -7.46 7.65 22.95
CA ALA A 216 -6.18 8.35 22.82
C ALA A 216 -6.00 9.00 21.43
N ILE A 217 -6.43 8.31 20.35
CA ILE A 217 -6.40 8.86 19.00
C ILE A 217 -7.34 10.06 18.86
N ARG A 218 -8.56 9.97 19.42
CA ARG A 218 -9.51 11.10 19.45
C ARG A 218 -8.93 12.30 20.16
N GLU A 219 -8.22 12.11 21.27
CA GLU A 219 -7.54 13.15 22.00
C GLU A 219 -6.37 13.75 21.19
N CYS A 220 -5.52 12.92 20.62
CA CYS A 220 -4.36 13.32 19.81
C CYS A 220 -4.78 14.16 18.59
N PHE A 221 -5.87 13.81 17.92
CA PHE A 221 -6.39 14.51 16.76
C PHE A 221 -7.53 15.50 17.12
N ALA A 222 -7.69 15.88 18.39
CA ALA A 222 -8.66 16.87 18.79
C ALA A 222 -8.42 18.20 18.05
N GLY A 223 -9.50 18.75 17.44
CA GLY A 223 -9.43 19.95 16.60
C GLY A 223 -9.39 19.70 15.09
N PHE A 224 -9.42 18.43 14.67
CA PHE A 224 -9.77 18.04 13.30
C PHE A 224 -11.23 17.57 13.24
N ASP A 225 -11.85 17.66 12.06
CA ASP A 225 -13.17 17.08 11.83
C ASP A 225 -13.08 15.56 11.88
N MET A 226 -13.90 14.91 12.71
CA MET A 226 -13.91 13.45 12.90
C MET A 226 -15.29 12.88 12.57
N GLU A 227 -15.30 11.78 11.85
CA GLU A 227 -16.53 11.05 11.49
C GLU A 227 -16.47 9.57 11.87
#